data_0def8c4c20e73ef1d1184c8562207b20
#
_entry.id   0def8c4c20e73ef1d1184c8562207b20
#
_cell.length_a   1.000
_cell.length_b   1.000
_cell.length_c   1.000
_cell.angle_alpha   90.00
_cell.angle_beta   90.00
_cell.angle_gamma   90.00
#
_symmetry.space_group_name_H-M   'P 1'
#
loop_
_entity.id
_entity.type
_entity.pdbx_description
1 polymer ?
#
loop_
_entity_poly.entity_id
_entity_poly.type
_entity_poly.pdbx_seq_one_letter_code
_entity_poly.pdbx_strand_id
1 'polypeptide(L)'
;MKVSASTIKQLRDKTSAGIIDCKEALEKNNGDLTKAEEFLKSKGIATAAKKASRETNEGLIESYIHNGGKVGSIVEISCETDFVARTEDFKLLAHDLAMQVAAMNPKVIEISDSNKEDDINEDEDVLLKQTFIKDPEISINDLIQQTIVKVGENIKVRRFTRFSLGDWKYWNLQQNIQESF
;
A
#
# COMPACT_ATOMS: atom_id res chain seq x y z
N MET A 1 0.07 -20.60 -28.52
CA MET A 1 1.56 -20.70 -28.46
C MET A 1 1.92 -21.34 -27.12
N LYS A 2 2.83 -22.33 -27.05
CA LYS A 2 3.23 -22.90 -25.75
C LYS A 2 4.18 -21.91 -25.08
N VAL A 3 3.74 -21.31 -23.99
CA VAL A 3 4.59 -20.43 -23.16
C VAL A 3 5.61 -21.29 -22.41
N SER A 4 6.89 -20.90 -22.40
CA SER A 4 7.93 -21.66 -21.71
C SER A 4 7.86 -21.47 -20.19
N ALA A 5 8.27 -22.49 -19.44
CA ALA A 5 8.37 -22.39 -17.98
C ALA A 5 9.32 -21.28 -17.50
N SER A 6 10.37 -21.00 -18.28
CA SER A 6 11.32 -19.92 -18.00
C SER A 6 10.66 -18.54 -18.13
N THR A 7 9.84 -18.32 -19.16
CA THR A 7 9.10 -17.07 -19.36
C THR A 7 8.06 -16.84 -18.24
N ILE A 8 7.36 -17.91 -17.83
CA ILE A 8 6.43 -17.84 -16.70
C ILE A 8 7.17 -17.47 -15.42
N LYS A 9 8.32 -18.09 -15.16
CA LYS A 9 9.15 -17.77 -14.00
C LYS A 9 9.60 -16.31 -14.03
N GLN A 10 10.09 -15.82 -15.17
CA GLN A 10 10.54 -14.44 -15.34
C GLN A 10 9.42 -13.43 -15.04
N LEU A 11 8.19 -13.65 -15.56
CA LEU A 11 7.06 -12.80 -15.28
C LEU A 11 6.66 -12.84 -13.80
N ARG A 12 6.70 -14.04 -13.19
CA ARG A 12 6.40 -14.22 -11.77
C ARG A 12 7.42 -13.52 -10.86
N ASP A 13 8.70 -13.65 -11.16
CA ASP A 13 9.77 -13.01 -10.39
C ASP A 13 9.63 -11.47 -10.42
N LYS A 14 9.10 -10.93 -11.52
CA LYS A 14 8.86 -9.49 -11.71
C LYS A 14 7.55 -9.00 -11.07
N THR A 15 6.48 -9.80 -11.14
CA THR A 15 5.13 -9.35 -10.73
C THR A 15 4.64 -9.94 -9.42
N SER A 16 5.32 -10.93 -8.88
CA SER A 16 4.89 -11.76 -7.73
C SER A 16 3.52 -12.44 -7.90
N ALA A 17 2.94 -12.42 -9.10
CA ALA A 17 1.66 -13.03 -9.39
C ALA A 17 1.72 -14.57 -9.35
N GLY A 18 0.56 -15.22 -9.20
CA GLY A 18 0.45 -16.67 -9.19
C GLY A 18 0.92 -17.30 -10.52
N ILE A 19 1.46 -18.52 -10.47
CA ILE A 19 1.95 -19.23 -11.68
C ILE A 19 0.85 -19.35 -12.74
N ILE A 20 -0.38 -19.64 -12.32
CA ILE A 20 -1.53 -19.79 -13.23
C ILE A 20 -1.87 -18.44 -13.88
N ASP A 21 -1.87 -17.37 -13.11
CA ASP A 21 -2.14 -16.03 -13.61
C ASP A 21 -1.06 -15.56 -14.60
N CYS A 22 0.21 -15.80 -14.28
CA CYS A 22 1.34 -15.51 -15.19
C CYS A 22 1.24 -16.28 -16.51
N LYS A 23 0.87 -17.57 -16.44
CA LYS A 23 0.67 -18.40 -17.64
C LYS A 23 -0.47 -17.85 -18.48
N GLU A 24 -1.64 -17.57 -17.87
CA GLU A 24 -2.81 -17.01 -18.54
C GLU A 24 -2.49 -15.65 -19.21
N ALA A 25 -1.79 -14.79 -18.49
CA ALA A 25 -1.37 -13.48 -18.99
C ALA A 25 -0.47 -13.61 -20.23
N LEU A 26 0.52 -14.47 -20.18
CA LEU A 26 1.42 -14.72 -21.32
C LEU A 26 0.69 -15.37 -22.51
N GLU A 27 -0.17 -16.33 -22.29
CA GLU A 27 -0.97 -16.97 -23.35
C GLU A 27 -1.88 -15.95 -24.05
N LYS A 28 -2.55 -15.06 -23.30
CA LYS A 28 -3.41 -13.99 -23.84
C LYS A 28 -2.64 -12.91 -24.60
N ASN A 29 -1.38 -12.71 -24.26
CA ASN A 29 -0.55 -11.67 -24.85
C ASN A 29 0.55 -12.25 -25.78
N ASN A 30 0.35 -13.46 -26.32
CA ASN A 30 1.24 -14.12 -27.28
C ASN A 30 2.70 -14.25 -26.80
N GLY A 31 2.91 -14.35 -25.48
CA GLY A 31 4.25 -14.47 -24.87
C GLY A 31 4.97 -13.13 -24.65
N ASP A 32 4.33 -12.00 -24.95
CA ASP A 32 4.87 -10.67 -24.71
C ASP A 32 4.86 -10.37 -23.19
N LEU A 33 6.05 -10.23 -22.61
CA LEU A 33 6.23 -10.01 -21.17
C LEU A 33 5.66 -8.68 -20.70
N THR A 34 5.85 -7.59 -21.48
CA THR A 34 5.37 -6.25 -21.11
C THR A 34 3.85 -6.19 -21.09
N LYS A 35 3.21 -6.69 -22.15
CA LYS A 35 1.75 -6.76 -22.22
C LYS A 35 1.14 -7.70 -21.19
N ALA A 36 1.83 -8.78 -20.87
CA ALA A 36 1.40 -9.72 -19.83
C ALA A 36 1.48 -9.08 -18.44
N GLU A 37 2.49 -8.25 -18.18
CA GLU A 37 2.61 -7.47 -16.95
C GLU A 37 1.49 -6.43 -16.81
N GLU A 38 1.22 -5.65 -17.86
CA GLU A 38 0.11 -4.70 -17.93
C GLU A 38 -1.25 -5.39 -17.71
N PHE A 39 -1.43 -6.57 -18.34
CA PHE A 39 -2.63 -7.38 -18.14
C PHE A 39 -2.78 -7.84 -16.69
N LEU A 40 -1.70 -8.30 -16.04
CA LEU A 40 -1.71 -8.68 -14.62
C LEU A 40 -2.00 -7.49 -13.71
N LYS A 41 -1.44 -6.32 -14.00
CA LYS A 41 -1.71 -5.09 -13.25
C LYS A 41 -3.20 -4.72 -13.34
N SER A 42 -3.78 -4.70 -14.53
CA SER A 42 -5.21 -4.39 -14.73
C SER A 42 -6.14 -5.44 -14.08
N LYS A 43 -5.79 -6.73 -14.17
CA LYS A 43 -6.52 -7.82 -13.49
C LYS A 43 -6.42 -7.68 -11.96
N GLY A 44 -5.28 -7.25 -11.44
CA GLY A 44 -5.07 -6.97 -10.03
C GLY A 44 -5.96 -5.85 -9.52
N ILE A 45 -6.00 -4.73 -10.22
CA ILE A 45 -6.89 -3.58 -9.93
C ILE A 45 -8.36 -4.05 -9.88
N ALA A 46 -8.82 -4.80 -10.89
CA ALA A 46 -10.19 -5.30 -10.92
C ALA A 46 -10.49 -6.29 -9.77
N THR A 47 -9.50 -7.08 -9.36
CA THR A 47 -9.63 -8.02 -8.24
C THR A 47 -9.70 -7.28 -6.90
N ALA A 48 -8.85 -6.29 -6.69
CA ALA A 48 -8.87 -5.45 -5.49
C ALA A 48 -10.19 -4.68 -5.38
N ALA A 49 -10.67 -4.09 -6.47
CA ALA A 49 -11.95 -3.38 -6.52
C ALA A 49 -13.14 -4.26 -6.11
N LYS A 50 -13.18 -5.52 -6.54
CA LYS A 50 -14.24 -6.48 -6.13
C LYS A 50 -14.22 -6.81 -4.65
N LYS A 51 -13.07 -6.64 -3.99
CA LYS A 51 -12.89 -6.92 -2.55
C LYS A 51 -13.04 -5.68 -1.69
N ALA A 52 -13.00 -4.48 -2.25
CA ALA A 52 -12.96 -3.21 -1.52
C ALA A 52 -14.12 -3.00 -0.55
N SER A 53 -15.31 -3.60 -0.83
CA SER A 53 -16.49 -3.54 0.03
C SER A 53 -16.50 -4.55 1.18
N ARG A 54 -15.54 -5.51 1.20
CA ARG A 54 -15.47 -6.50 2.28
C ARG A 54 -14.96 -5.86 3.56
N GLU A 55 -15.54 -6.28 4.67
CA GLU A 55 -15.10 -5.81 5.99
C GLU A 55 -13.71 -6.34 6.32
N THR A 56 -12.93 -5.50 6.99
CA THR A 56 -11.57 -5.81 7.44
C THR A 56 -11.48 -5.49 8.92
N ASN A 57 -11.70 -6.49 9.78
CA ASN A 57 -11.78 -6.35 11.23
C ASN A 57 -10.56 -6.92 11.95
N GLU A 58 -9.68 -7.62 11.23
CA GLU A 58 -8.41 -8.13 11.70
C GLU A 58 -7.25 -7.29 11.15
N GLY A 59 -6.04 -7.50 11.64
CA GLY A 59 -4.87 -6.76 11.15
C GLY A 59 -3.77 -6.64 12.19
N LEU A 60 -2.96 -5.59 12.06
CA LEU A 60 -1.90 -5.28 13.01
C LEU A 60 -1.60 -3.77 13.05
N ILE A 61 -0.90 -3.38 14.10
CA ILE A 61 -0.30 -2.06 14.24
C ILE A 61 1.21 -2.26 14.08
N GLU A 62 1.78 -1.58 13.10
CA GLU A 62 3.22 -1.62 12.81
C GLU A 62 3.86 -0.28 13.13
N SER A 63 5.09 -0.32 13.63
CA SER A 63 5.88 0.88 13.91
C SER A 63 7.19 0.87 13.14
N TYR A 64 7.63 2.04 12.72
CA TYR A 64 8.94 2.25 12.14
C TYR A 64 9.65 3.41 12.83
N ILE A 65 10.85 3.17 13.31
CA ILE A 65 11.74 4.22 13.84
C ILE A 65 12.95 4.31 12.92
N HIS A 66 13.12 5.46 12.31
CA HIS A 66 14.25 5.70 11.42
C HIS A 66 15.57 5.69 12.19
N ASN A 67 16.64 5.27 11.50
CA ASN A 67 17.98 5.22 12.09
C ASN A 67 18.34 6.58 12.71
N GLY A 68 18.83 6.54 13.94
CA GLY A 68 19.12 7.74 14.72
C GLY A 68 17.96 8.24 15.60
N GLY A 69 16.76 7.59 15.53
CA GLY A 69 15.66 7.80 16.48
C GLY A 69 14.97 9.17 16.42
N LYS A 70 15.18 9.96 15.35
CA LYS A 70 14.64 11.33 15.24
C LYS A 70 13.30 11.40 14.53
N VAL A 71 12.94 10.38 13.76
CA VAL A 71 11.69 10.28 13.02
C VAL A 71 11.14 8.87 13.20
N GLY A 72 9.85 8.77 13.40
CA GLY A 72 9.15 7.48 13.47
C GLY A 72 7.68 7.61 13.12
N SER A 73 7.06 6.48 12.89
CA SER A 73 5.64 6.37 12.58
C SER A 73 5.01 5.12 13.19
N ILE A 74 3.69 5.16 13.31
CA ILE A 74 2.84 4.02 13.65
C ILE A 74 1.72 3.99 12.61
N VAL A 75 1.45 2.80 12.05
CA VAL A 75 0.40 2.59 11.05
C VAL A 75 -0.50 1.44 11.50
N GLU A 76 -1.81 1.64 11.44
CA GLU A 76 -2.81 0.59 11.59
C GLU A 76 -3.27 0.13 10.21
N ILE A 77 -3.08 -1.16 9.93
CA ILE A 77 -3.48 -1.81 8.69
C ILE A 77 -4.38 -3.01 8.99
N SER A 78 -5.48 -3.15 8.25
CA SER A 78 -6.46 -4.20 8.47
C SER A 78 -6.68 -5.09 7.26
N CYS A 79 -7.05 -6.35 7.51
CA CYS A 79 -7.42 -7.39 6.56
C CYS A 79 -8.68 -8.14 7.02
N GLU A 80 -9.16 -9.12 6.23
CA GLU A 80 -10.39 -9.85 6.55
C GLU A 80 -10.20 -10.84 7.70
N THR A 81 -9.04 -11.56 7.77
CA THR A 81 -8.77 -12.60 8.77
C THR A 81 -7.43 -12.44 9.48
N ASP A 82 -7.34 -13.02 10.69
CA ASP A 82 -6.10 -13.09 11.46
C ASP A 82 -5.03 -13.99 10.80
N PHE A 83 -5.44 -14.93 9.95
CA PHE A 83 -4.51 -15.75 9.16
C PHE A 83 -3.67 -14.89 8.23
N VAL A 84 -4.28 -13.97 7.50
CA VAL A 84 -3.58 -13.05 6.60
C VAL A 84 -2.76 -12.05 7.40
N ALA A 85 -3.26 -11.53 8.52
CA ALA A 85 -2.51 -10.63 9.39
C ALA A 85 -1.17 -11.21 9.88
N ARG A 86 -1.05 -12.53 9.98
CA ARG A 86 0.16 -13.23 10.42
C ARG A 86 1.14 -13.56 9.29
N THR A 87 0.74 -13.40 8.03
CA THR A 87 1.61 -13.70 6.88
C THR A 87 2.76 -12.71 6.77
N GLU A 88 3.89 -13.20 6.24
CA GLU A 88 5.06 -12.34 6.02
C GLU A 88 4.78 -11.25 4.99
N ASP A 89 3.93 -11.53 3.98
CA ASP A 89 3.54 -10.56 2.97
C ASP A 89 2.75 -9.39 3.55
N PHE A 90 1.84 -9.66 4.49
CA PHE A 90 1.07 -8.62 5.16
C PHE A 90 1.93 -7.80 6.14
N LYS A 91 2.81 -8.46 6.90
CA LYS A 91 3.76 -7.78 7.79
C LYS A 91 4.74 -6.91 7.02
N LEU A 92 5.24 -7.40 5.88
CA LEU A 92 6.13 -6.62 5.02
C LEU A 92 5.42 -5.37 4.49
N LEU A 93 4.18 -5.51 4.01
CA LEU A 93 3.38 -4.36 3.59
C LEU A 93 3.21 -3.35 4.73
N ALA A 94 2.86 -3.81 5.93
CA ALA A 94 2.69 -2.94 7.10
C ALA A 94 3.98 -2.17 7.43
N HIS A 95 5.12 -2.87 7.41
CA HIS A 95 6.43 -2.26 7.62
C HIS A 95 6.79 -1.23 6.55
N ASP A 96 6.54 -1.55 5.29
CA ASP A 96 6.77 -0.66 4.16
C ASP A 96 5.91 0.60 4.24
N LEU A 97 4.65 0.47 4.64
CA LEU A 97 3.76 1.61 4.87
C LEU A 97 4.23 2.49 6.05
N ALA A 98 4.64 1.88 7.16
CA ALA A 98 5.18 2.64 8.28
C ALA A 98 6.44 3.40 7.88
N MET A 99 7.34 2.77 7.14
CA MET A 99 8.53 3.43 6.62
C MET A 99 8.20 4.56 5.65
N GLN A 100 7.24 4.37 4.73
CA GLN A 100 6.76 5.39 3.81
C GLN A 100 6.23 6.61 4.56
N VAL A 101 5.36 6.41 5.56
CA VAL A 101 4.81 7.49 6.40
C VAL A 101 5.93 8.26 7.11
N ALA A 102 6.91 7.55 7.69
CA ALA A 102 8.04 8.19 8.36
C ALA A 102 8.86 9.06 7.40
N ALA A 103 9.10 8.59 6.18
CA ALA A 103 9.94 9.26 5.18
C ALA A 103 9.22 10.41 4.48
N MET A 104 7.99 10.20 4.02
CA MET A 104 7.29 11.09 3.09
C MET A 104 6.27 12.02 3.75
N ASN A 105 5.97 11.82 5.05
CA ASN A 105 5.09 12.68 5.85
C ASN A 105 3.74 13.00 5.20
N PRO A 106 2.95 12.00 4.77
CA PRO A 106 1.62 12.25 4.23
C PRO A 106 0.71 12.90 5.30
N LYS A 107 -0.26 13.69 4.87
CA LYS A 107 -1.26 14.32 5.74
C LYS A 107 -2.52 13.48 5.89
N VAL A 108 -2.91 12.79 4.81
CA VAL A 108 -4.13 11.97 4.74
C VAL A 108 -3.85 10.64 4.05
N ILE A 109 -4.72 9.65 4.26
CA ILE A 109 -4.64 8.36 3.57
C ILE A 109 -5.14 8.51 2.13
N GLU A 110 -6.34 9.07 1.99
CA GLU A 110 -7.03 9.32 0.72
C GLU A 110 -7.84 10.61 0.81
N ILE A 111 -8.21 11.18 -0.34
CA ILE A 111 -9.09 12.33 -0.38
C ILE A 111 -10.52 11.86 -0.19
N SER A 112 -11.20 12.45 0.79
CA SER A 112 -12.62 12.27 1.04
C SER A 112 -13.32 13.64 1.03
N ASP A 113 -14.65 13.63 0.96
CA ASP A 113 -15.41 14.90 1.00
C ASP A 113 -15.20 15.70 2.29
N SER A 114 -14.77 15.04 3.37
CA SER A 114 -14.51 15.67 4.68
C SER A 114 -13.12 16.32 4.79
N ASN A 115 -12.19 16.03 3.86
CA ASN A 115 -10.83 16.58 3.86
C ASN A 115 -10.43 17.25 2.54
N LYS A 116 -11.42 17.65 1.73
CA LYS A 116 -11.24 18.55 0.57
C LYS A 116 -10.98 19.98 1.07
N GLU A 117 -9.95 20.17 1.88
CA GLU A 117 -9.47 21.49 2.20
C GLU A 117 -8.51 21.99 1.11
N ASP A 118 -8.48 23.31 0.92
CA ASP A 118 -8.02 23.99 -0.29
C ASP A 118 -6.50 23.91 -0.57
N ASP A 119 -5.71 23.11 0.15
CA ASP A 119 -4.25 23.12 0.05
C ASP A 119 -3.58 21.73 0.18
N ILE A 120 -4.24 20.66 -0.32
CA ILE A 120 -3.64 19.32 -0.37
C ILE A 120 -2.94 19.10 -1.71
N ASN A 121 -1.61 18.94 -1.69
CA ASN A 121 -0.88 18.40 -2.82
C ASN A 121 -1.10 16.88 -2.90
N GLU A 122 -1.89 16.43 -3.88
CA GLU A 122 -2.31 15.04 -3.99
C GLU A 122 -1.15 14.04 -4.04
N ASP A 123 -0.05 14.40 -4.71
CA ASP A 123 1.10 13.51 -4.90
C ASP A 123 2.00 13.43 -3.65
N GLU A 124 2.02 14.48 -2.83
CA GLU A 124 2.86 14.56 -1.63
C GLU A 124 2.09 14.24 -0.35
N ASP A 125 0.86 14.75 -0.22
CA ASP A 125 0.11 14.71 1.04
C ASP A 125 -0.81 13.49 1.17
N VAL A 126 -1.14 12.81 0.05
CA VAL A 126 -2.06 11.66 0.04
C VAL A 126 -1.28 10.36 -0.02
N LEU A 127 -1.25 9.60 1.10
CA LEU A 127 -0.46 8.37 1.22
C LEU A 127 -0.66 7.41 0.04
N LEU A 128 -1.91 7.14 -0.35
CA LEU A 128 -2.21 6.17 -1.42
C LEU A 128 -1.70 6.61 -2.81
N LYS A 129 -1.52 7.91 -3.01
CA LYS A 129 -1.01 8.47 -4.28
C LYS A 129 0.50 8.63 -4.31
N GLN A 130 1.16 8.68 -3.15
CA GLN A 130 2.62 8.78 -3.09
C GLN A 130 3.29 7.65 -3.85
N THR A 131 4.38 7.98 -4.52
CA THR A 131 5.31 7.00 -5.09
C THR A 131 5.99 6.22 -3.98
N PHE A 132 6.07 4.89 -4.12
CA PHE A 132 6.71 4.03 -3.12
C PHE A 132 8.23 4.27 -3.08
N ILE A 133 8.77 4.57 -1.90
CA ILE A 133 10.18 4.96 -1.73
C ILE A 133 11.19 3.86 -2.11
N LYS A 134 10.79 2.58 -2.07
CA LYS A 134 11.66 1.45 -2.46
C LYS A 134 11.53 1.08 -3.94
N ASP A 135 10.44 1.49 -4.59
CA ASP A 135 10.18 1.20 -6.00
C ASP A 135 9.43 2.40 -6.62
N PRO A 136 10.15 3.32 -7.29
CA PRO A 136 9.56 4.52 -7.87
C PRO A 136 8.63 4.26 -9.07
N GLU A 137 8.52 3.04 -9.55
CA GLU A 137 7.64 2.66 -10.66
C GLU A 137 6.19 2.41 -10.21
N ILE A 138 5.93 2.31 -8.89
CA ILE A 138 4.61 2.04 -8.34
C ILE A 138 4.20 3.05 -7.27
N SER A 139 2.88 3.26 -7.14
CA SER A 139 2.30 4.01 -6.03
C SER A 139 2.09 3.11 -4.81
N ILE A 140 1.85 3.72 -3.64
CA ILE A 140 1.43 3.00 -2.44
C ILE A 140 0.11 2.25 -2.67
N ASN A 141 -0.82 2.83 -3.43
CA ASN A 141 -2.05 2.14 -3.81
C ASN A 141 -1.77 0.89 -4.66
N ASP A 142 -0.84 0.97 -5.63
CA ASP A 142 -0.42 -0.20 -6.42
C ASP A 142 0.18 -1.30 -5.52
N LEU A 143 1.03 -0.94 -4.55
CA LEU A 143 1.63 -1.87 -3.59
C LEU A 143 0.56 -2.62 -2.77
N ILE A 144 -0.44 -1.89 -2.27
CA ILE A 144 -1.57 -2.48 -1.52
C ILE A 144 -2.37 -3.42 -2.42
N GLN A 145 -2.70 -3.01 -3.65
CA GLN A 145 -3.44 -3.83 -4.60
C GLN A 145 -2.71 -5.11 -4.97
N GLN A 146 -1.39 -5.05 -5.19
CA GLN A 146 -0.55 -6.23 -5.43
C GLN A 146 -0.61 -7.18 -4.24
N THR A 147 -0.56 -6.66 -3.01
CA THR A 147 -0.66 -7.48 -1.81
C THR A 147 -2.05 -8.10 -1.66
N ILE A 148 -3.14 -7.36 -1.94
CA ILE A 148 -4.52 -7.89 -1.97
C ILE A 148 -4.64 -9.09 -2.94
N VAL A 149 -4.03 -9.00 -4.11
CA VAL A 149 -4.01 -10.10 -5.08
C VAL A 149 -3.26 -11.29 -4.53
N LYS A 150 -2.11 -11.06 -3.89
CA LYS A 150 -1.21 -12.09 -3.38
C LYS A 150 -1.83 -12.85 -2.21
N VAL A 151 -2.37 -12.14 -1.22
CA VAL A 151 -2.96 -12.75 -0.01
C VAL A 151 -4.42 -13.20 -0.21
N GLY A 152 -5.10 -12.64 -1.22
CA GLY A 152 -6.48 -13.01 -1.55
C GLY A 152 -7.55 -12.32 -0.70
N GLU A 153 -7.20 -11.36 0.15
CA GLU A 153 -8.10 -10.63 1.04
C GLU A 153 -8.06 -9.12 0.79
N ASN A 154 -9.12 -8.42 1.18
CA ASN A 154 -9.15 -6.97 1.22
C ASN A 154 -8.17 -6.44 2.28
N ILE A 155 -7.51 -5.34 1.98
CA ILE A 155 -6.58 -4.67 2.89
C ILE A 155 -6.91 -3.18 2.91
N LYS A 156 -6.91 -2.58 4.11
CA LYS A 156 -7.12 -1.13 4.29
C LYS A 156 -6.11 -0.55 5.27
N VAL A 157 -5.57 0.60 4.93
CA VAL A 157 -4.90 1.47 5.91
C VAL A 157 -5.98 2.19 6.69
N ARG A 158 -5.97 2.09 8.02
CA ARG A 158 -7.01 2.69 8.88
C ARG A 158 -6.63 4.08 9.36
N ARG A 159 -5.41 4.18 9.84
CA ARG A 159 -4.83 5.42 10.33
C ARG A 159 -3.33 5.31 10.46
N PHE A 160 -2.69 6.43 10.57
CA PHE A 160 -1.28 6.52 10.90
C PHE A 160 -1.00 7.74 11.76
N THR A 161 0.14 7.74 12.39
CA THR A 161 0.72 8.91 13.04
C THR A 161 2.22 8.95 12.79
N ARG A 162 2.79 10.14 12.68
CA ARG A 162 4.20 10.37 12.50
C ARG A 162 4.71 11.29 13.59
N PHE A 163 5.89 10.99 14.07
CA PHE A 163 6.63 11.82 15.01
C PHE A 163 7.96 12.22 14.39
N SER A 164 8.32 13.48 14.54
CA SER A 164 9.63 13.99 14.20
C SER A 164 10.14 14.86 15.35
N LEU A 165 11.40 14.68 15.69
CA LEU A 165 12.00 15.41 16.79
C LEU A 165 11.98 16.92 16.50
N GLY A 166 11.32 17.69 17.36
CA GLY A 166 11.14 19.13 17.21
C GLY A 166 9.77 19.57 16.74
N ASP A 167 8.90 18.67 16.25
CA ASP A 167 7.53 19.01 15.79
C ASP A 167 6.55 19.30 16.95
N TRP A 168 6.96 19.08 18.21
CA TRP A 168 6.14 19.34 19.39
C TRP A 168 5.63 20.78 19.49
N LYS A 169 6.27 21.72 18.82
CA LYS A 169 5.85 23.14 18.78
C LYS A 169 4.50 23.32 18.08
N TYR A 170 4.19 22.48 17.10
CA TYR A 170 2.95 22.52 16.33
C TYR A 170 1.85 21.68 16.99
N TRP A 171 2.19 20.66 17.76
CA TRP A 171 1.25 19.81 18.49
C TRP A 171 0.40 20.60 19.49
N ASN A 172 1.01 21.48 20.25
CA ASN A 172 0.32 22.29 21.25
C ASN A 172 -0.64 23.32 20.64
N LEU A 173 -0.43 23.74 19.39
CA LEU A 173 -1.34 24.68 18.71
C LEU A 173 -2.64 23.98 18.28
N GLN A 174 -2.60 22.72 17.90
CA GLN A 174 -3.78 21.94 17.50
C GLN A 174 -4.65 21.53 18.72
N GLN A 175 -4.04 21.22 19.86
CA GLN A 175 -4.78 20.88 21.08
C GLN A 175 -5.54 22.09 21.66
N ASN A 176 -4.96 23.27 21.63
CA ASN A 176 -5.58 24.48 22.13
C ASN A 176 -6.82 24.95 21.32
N ILE A 177 -6.96 24.48 20.08
CA ILE A 177 -8.15 24.77 19.26
C ILE A 177 -9.32 23.86 19.64
N GLN A 178 -9.06 22.63 20.08
CA GLN A 178 -10.13 21.68 20.49
C GLN A 178 -10.68 21.95 21.88
N GLU A 179 -9.94 22.64 22.76
CA GLU A 179 -10.43 23.04 24.09
C GLU A 179 -11.25 24.38 24.09
N SER A 180 -11.35 25.01 22.92
CA SER A 180 -12.03 26.30 22.78
C SER A 180 -13.44 26.21 22.20
N PHE A 181 -13.99 25.01 22.09
CA PHE A 181 -15.37 24.70 21.71
C PHE A 181 -15.95 23.69 22.74
#